data_63642d4ef7c709941b633fae5e5d9edf
#
_entry.id   63642d4ef7c709941b633fae5e5d9edf
#
_cell.length_a   1.000
_cell.length_b   1.000
_cell.length_c   1.000
_cell.angle_alpha   90.00
_cell.angle_beta   90.00
_cell.angle_gamma   90.00
#
_symmetry.space_group_name_H-M   'P 1'
#
loop_
_entity.id
_entity.type
_entity.pdbx_description
1 polymer ?
#
loop_
_entity_poly.entity_id
_entity_poly.type
_entity_poly.pdbx_seq_one_letter_code
_entity_poly.pdbx_strand_id
1 'polypeptide(L)'
;MEIKTKFNMGDDIYFITNRGIRHGNVKSFNISPTNLVRLEMGGVLHFDIKVTYETDNYEDLYEECCFSTKEELINHLIGKK
;
A
#
# COMPACT_ATOMS: atom_id res chain seq x y z
N MET A 1 5.28 -1.26 -19.42
CA MET A 1 4.87 -0.42 -18.27
C MET A 1 5.44 -0.99 -17.00
N GLU A 2 6.14 -0.16 -16.25
CA GLU A 2 6.68 -0.58 -14.98
C GLU A 2 5.73 -0.24 -13.87
N ILE A 3 5.52 -1.19 -12.97
CA ILE A 3 4.75 -0.94 -11.76
C ILE A 3 5.76 -0.89 -10.62
N LYS A 4 5.81 0.26 -9.96
CA LYS A 4 6.71 0.42 -8.83
C LYS A 4 5.93 0.26 -7.54
N THR A 5 6.46 -0.56 -6.66
CA THR A 5 5.90 -0.71 -5.33
C THR A 5 6.71 0.13 -4.36
N LYS A 6 6.04 0.62 -3.33
CA LYS A 6 6.69 1.44 -2.31
C LYS A 6 7.68 0.65 -1.48
N PHE A 7 7.40 -0.63 -1.28
CA PHE A 7 8.25 -1.50 -0.48
C PHE A 7 8.63 -2.74 -1.26
N ASN A 8 9.74 -3.33 -0.89
CA ASN A 8 10.24 -4.57 -1.49
C ASN A 8 10.02 -5.73 -0.52
N MET A 9 10.15 -6.94 -1.04
CA MET A 9 10.07 -8.14 -0.21
C MET A 9 11.13 -8.07 0.89
N GLY A 10 10.71 -8.35 2.11
CA GLY A 10 11.59 -8.33 3.25
C GLY A 10 11.74 -6.98 3.94
N ASP A 11 11.21 -5.93 3.34
CA ASP A 11 11.28 -4.61 3.97
C ASP A 11 10.43 -4.56 5.23
N ASP A 12 10.88 -3.77 6.19
CA ASP A 12 10.10 -3.51 7.39
C ASP A 12 9.03 -2.48 7.09
N ILE A 13 7.82 -2.74 7.52
CA ILE A 13 6.73 -1.78 7.38
C ILE A 13 6.03 -1.60 8.71
N TYR A 14 5.50 -0.40 8.90
CA TYR A 14 4.71 -0.06 10.06
C TYR A 14 3.31 0.31 9.61
N PHE A 15 2.32 -0.15 10.33
CA PHE A 15 0.92 0.10 9.98
C PHE A 15 0.09 0.12 11.25
N ILE A 16 -1.11 0.69 11.14
CA ILE A 16 -1.98 0.78 12.30
C ILE A 16 -3.12 -0.22 12.16
N THR A 17 -3.48 -0.83 13.27
CA THR A 17 -4.61 -1.74 13.36
C THR A 17 -5.52 -1.26 14.47
N ASN A 18 -6.64 -1.95 14.66
CA ASN A 18 -7.53 -1.63 15.77
C ASN A 18 -6.91 -1.91 17.14
N ARG A 19 -5.74 -2.56 17.15
CA ARG A 19 -4.99 -2.80 18.38
C ARG A 19 -3.76 -1.89 18.50
N GLY A 20 -3.65 -0.91 17.63
CA GLY A 20 -2.55 0.04 17.66
C GLY A 20 -1.56 -0.16 16.53
N ILE A 21 -0.40 0.43 16.70
CA ILE A 21 0.65 0.37 15.69
C ILE A 21 1.33 -0.99 15.71
N ARG A 22 1.47 -1.57 14.53
CA ARG A 22 2.11 -2.86 14.36
C ARG A 22 3.24 -2.77 13.37
N HIS A 23 4.10 -3.74 13.41
CA HIS A 23 5.29 -3.81 12.59
C HIS A 23 5.40 -5.22 12.00
N GLY A 24 5.85 -5.29 10.77
CA GLY A 24 6.07 -6.57 10.11
C GLY A 24 7.00 -6.44 8.94
N ASN A 25 7.36 -7.57 8.37
CA ASN A 25 8.16 -7.62 7.14
C ASN A 25 7.28 -8.03 5.98
N VAL A 26 7.52 -7.42 4.84
CA VAL A 26 6.77 -7.76 3.64
C VAL A 26 7.12 -9.18 3.21
N LYS A 27 6.15 -10.06 3.24
CA LYS A 27 6.32 -11.45 2.79
C LYS A 27 5.92 -11.60 1.34
N SER A 28 4.90 -10.90 0.94
CA SER A 28 4.44 -10.90 -0.44
C SER A 28 3.61 -9.65 -0.68
N PHE A 29 3.34 -9.38 -1.93
CA PHE A 29 2.45 -8.30 -2.27
C PHE A 29 1.61 -8.70 -3.47
N ASN A 30 0.43 -8.07 -3.55
CA ASN A 30 -0.50 -8.26 -4.64
C ASN A 30 -0.69 -6.96 -5.37
N ILE A 31 -0.70 -7.04 -6.68
CA ILE A 31 -0.96 -5.90 -7.53
C ILE A 31 -2.17 -6.25 -8.37
N SER A 32 -3.22 -5.47 -8.25
CA SER A 32 -4.43 -5.74 -9.01
C SER A 32 -5.08 -4.45 -9.47
N PRO A 33 -5.72 -4.48 -10.63
CA PRO A 33 -6.49 -3.33 -11.07
C PRO A 33 -7.78 -3.24 -10.25
N THR A 34 -8.08 -2.04 -9.76
CA THR A 34 -9.27 -1.84 -8.94
C THR A 34 -10.42 -1.26 -9.75
N ASN A 35 -10.12 -0.37 -10.66
CA ASN A 35 -11.14 0.26 -11.48
C ASN A 35 -10.68 0.34 -12.91
N LEU A 36 -11.56 -0.02 -13.80
CA LEU A 36 -11.34 0.18 -15.21
C LEU A 36 -12.12 1.42 -15.61
N VAL A 37 -11.43 2.48 -15.90
CA VAL A 37 -12.08 3.71 -16.36
C VAL A 37 -12.15 3.67 -17.85
N ARG A 38 -13.36 3.61 -18.36
CA ARG A 38 -13.56 3.60 -19.78
C ARG A 38 -13.38 4.99 -20.34
N LEU A 39 -12.62 5.08 -21.40
CA LEU A 39 -12.44 6.32 -22.04
C LEU A 39 -13.56 6.63 -22.94
N GLU A 40 -13.94 7.79 -22.84
CA GLU A 40 -14.89 8.33 -23.75
C GLU A 40 -14.17 8.75 -24.98
N MET A 41 -14.05 9.42 -25.67
CA MET A 41 -13.46 9.78 -26.92
C MET A 41 -11.95 9.71 -26.89
N GLY A 42 -11.35 9.12 -27.81
CA GLY A 42 -9.92 9.00 -27.90
C GLY A 42 -9.35 7.65 -27.50
N GLY A 43 -10.13 6.84 -26.88
CA GLY A 43 -9.81 5.43 -26.72
C GLY A 43 -8.68 5.05 -25.82
N VAL A 44 -8.38 5.83 -24.78
CA VAL A 44 -7.37 5.44 -23.80
C VAL A 44 -8.03 4.86 -22.57
N LEU A 45 -7.64 3.69 -22.16
CA LEU A 45 -8.14 3.07 -20.96
C LEU A 45 -7.21 3.36 -19.80
N HIS A 46 -7.81 3.80 -18.70
CA HIS A 46 -7.09 3.97 -17.46
C HIS A 46 -7.62 2.98 -16.45
N PHE A 47 -6.74 2.43 -15.64
CA PHE A 47 -7.19 1.70 -14.47
C PHE A 47 -6.31 2.06 -13.31
N ASP A 48 -6.95 2.09 -12.14
CA ASP A 48 -6.22 2.28 -10.91
C ASP A 48 -5.63 0.94 -10.51
N ILE A 49 -4.44 1.00 -10.02
CA ILE A 49 -3.74 -0.20 -9.56
C ILE A 49 -3.69 -0.14 -8.05
N LYS A 50 -4.11 -1.25 -7.44
CA LYS A 50 -4.06 -1.37 -6.01
C LYS A 50 -2.93 -2.30 -5.64
N VAL A 51 -2.08 -1.83 -4.74
CA VAL A 51 -0.97 -2.63 -4.22
C VAL A 51 -1.27 -2.90 -2.76
N THR A 52 -1.22 -4.17 -2.39
CA THR A 52 -1.39 -4.58 -1.00
C THR A 52 -0.23 -5.45 -0.59
N TYR A 53 0.09 -5.43 0.70
CA TYR A 53 1.18 -6.21 1.25
C TYR A 53 0.68 -7.24 2.25
N GLU A 54 1.44 -8.30 2.40
CA GLU A 54 1.16 -9.31 3.38
C GLU A 54 2.37 -9.50 4.27
N THR A 55 2.12 -9.69 5.56
CA THR A 55 3.13 -10.05 6.53
C THR A 55 2.75 -11.40 7.15
N ASP A 56 3.52 -11.88 8.12
CA ASP A 56 3.21 -13.14 8.78
C ASP A 56 1.83 -13.19 9.42
N ASN A 57 1.38 -12.05 9.94
CA ASN A 57 0.14 -12.01 10.71
C ASN A 57 -0.95 -11.15 10.09
N TYR A 58 -0.67 -10.47 9.02
CA TYR A 58 -1.62 -9.53 8.42
C TYR A 58 -1.64 -9.67 6.92
N GLU A 59 -2.82 -9.47 6.36
CA GLU A 59 -3.04 -9.53 4.92
C GLU A 59 -3.71 -8.24 4.44
N ASP A 60 -3.63 -8.02 3.15
CA ASP A 60 -4.34 -6.91 2.50
C ASP A 60 -4.02 -5.54 3.10
N LEU A 61 -2.76 -5.33 3.43
CA LEU A 61 -2.32 -4.04 3.93
C LEU A 61 -2.13 -3.10 2.75
N TYR A 62 -2.93 -2.06 2.70
CA TYR A 62 -2.86 -1.10 1.60
C TYR A 62 -1.55 -0.33 1.65
N GLU A 63 -0.96 -0.14 0.48
CA GLU A 63 0.32 0.56 0.38
C GLU A 63 0.29 1.93 1.04
N GLU A 64 -0.82 2.64 0.89
CA GLU A 64 -0.97 3.97 1.46
C GLU A 64 -1.05 3.97 2.98
N CYS A 65 -1.28 2.80 3.57
CA CYS A 65 -1.36 2.66 5.03
C CYS A 65 -0.07 2.10 5.62
N CYS A 66 0.93 1.84 4.80
CA CYS A 66 2.19 1.28 5.25
C CYS A 66 3.28 2.33 5.21
N PHE A 67 4.11 2.35 6.23
CA PHE A 67 5.17 3.34 6.38
C PHE A 67 6.49 2.66 6.71
N SER A 68 7.58 3.29 6.33
CA SER A 68 8.91 2.72 6.55
C SER A 68 9.40 2.93 7.97
N THR A 69 8.83 3.90 8.70
CA THR A 69 9.18 4.13 10.09
C THR A 69 7.92 4.40 10.90
N LYS A 70 8.02 4.14 12.20
CA LYS A 70 6.95 4.41 13.13
C LYS A 70 6.66 5.91 13.17
N GLU A 71 7.70 6.71 13.08
CA GLU A 71 7.57 8.16 13.11
C GLU A 71 6.75 8.70 11.95
N GLU A 72 6.99 8.17 10.74
CA GLU A 72 6.21 8.56 9.58
C GLU A 72 4.74 8.21 9.76
N LEU A 73 4.45 7.04 10.31
CA LEU A 73 3.10 6.61 10.57
C LEU A 73 2.42 7.56 11.56
N ILE A 74 3.10 7.90 12.63
CA ILE A 74 2.56 8.81 13.64
C ILE A 74 2.27 10.18 13.03
N ASN A 75 3.18 10.69 12.23
CA ASN A 75 2.99 11.98 11.56
C ASN A 75 1.78 11.96 10.63
N HIS A 76 1.57 10.84 9.96
CA HIS A 76 0.42 10.69 9.10
C HIS A 76 -0.89 10.71 9.91
N LEU A 77 -0.89 10.02 11.05
CA LEU A 77 -2.09 9.91 11.88
C LEU A 77 -2.50 11.25 12.48
N ILE A 78 -1.54 12.09 12.82
CA ILE A 78 -1.86 13.40 13.38
C ILE A 78 -1.99 14.49 12.32
N GLY A 79 -1.89 14.10 11.05
CA GLY A 79 -2.06 15.05 9.97
C GLY A 79 -0.91 16.02 9.76
N LYS A 80 0.23 15.73 10.34
CA LYS A 80 1.38 16.60 10.23
C LYS A 80 2.11 16.32 8.91
N LYS A 81 2.44 17.34 8.22
CA LYS A 81 3.14 17.22 6.94
C LYS A 81 4.62 17.44 7.06
#